data_d3fe1bbb4dee7bce03fc2b636e96651e
#
_entry.id   d3fe1bbb4dee7bce03fc2b636e96651e
#
_cell.length_a   1.000
_cell.length_b   1.000
_cell.length_c   1.000
_cell.angle_alpha   90.00
_cell.angle_beta   90.00
_cell.angle_gamma   90.00
#
_symmetry.space_group_name_H-M   'P 1'
#
loop_
_entity.id
_entity.type
_entity.pdbx_description
1 polymer ?
#
loop_
_entity_poly.entity_id
_entity_poly.type
_entity_poly.pdbx_seq_one_letter_code
_entity_poly.pdbx_strand_id
1 'polypeptide(L)'
;MRDTYRSLLTALGAILALWLILGFWPLSTGSRVALGLLVALVAGVIFWCQYRGSLARATAVREIVDESLPPEDFQGAVIFVCGDNAPLFVSGTRHRETRQGWYLWVKDAEQLPLFAQHLSLVRPALVSQISVMLAVVPEQHISSDDFTQSLRGWQRAVVQCRAAFGTLPPLWTVTWVSPPAAYAEAEPVWFTTISQQSGIQVYQPGQGNVSLTEWARDTGSDGRFSRLSQGLWLDSLLAWQNSAVNDLLSVRRGELPVMKPCVQGMCMVRVNGIAGNLWQQHITSVTALPPDAAVTTEPLPLPELLLPALPRRHGISRRKVFWGYAGLLGGIFLALAMLASWMNNQRLIRNVGDHLALYHQLSGKPVEPKLHAQQRLRADGALLDDWLRRGEPLRYRLGLYQGLRLVPLVEAALSDWAPPPPPPPVIKKIIQGPKTIRLDSMSLFDSGKSVLKAGS
;
A
#
# COMPACT_ATOMS: atom_id res chain seq x y z
N MET A 1 -10.39 6.00 -3.76
CA MET A 1 -8.99 6.51 -3.77
C MET A 1 -7.90 5.43 -3.71
N ARG A 2 -8.01 4.35 -2.94
CA ARG A 2 -6.99 3.27 -2.94
C ARG A 2 -6.86 2.62 -4.31
N ASP A 3 -7.98 2.44 -4.99
CA ASP A 3 -8.03 1.83 -6.32
C ASP A 3 -7.53 2.79 -7.41
N THR A 4 -7.73 4.10 -7.27
CA THR A 4 -7.18 5.11 -8.19
C THR A 4 -5.65 5.16 -8.15
N TYR A 5 -5.02 5.12 -6.97
CA TYR A 5 -3.55 5.07 -6.88
C TYR A 5 -2.96 3.75 -7.38
N ARG A 6 -3.67 2.62 -7.20
CA ARG A 6 -3.27 1.34 -7.77
C ARG A 6 -3.37 1.33 -9.29
N SER A 7 -4.48 1.86 -9.84
CA SER A 7 -4.63 1.97 -11.29
C SER A 7 -3.63 2.92 -11.91
N LEU A 8 -3.27 4.02 -11.24
CA LEU A 8 -2.21 4.93 -11.68
C LEU A 8 -0.83 4.25 -11.67
N LEU A 9 -0.52 3.43 -10.66
CA LEU A 9 0.73 2.67 -10.61
C LEU A 9 0.80 1.60 -11.70
N THR A 10 -0.30 0.91 -11.98
CA THR A 10 -0.36 -0.07 -13.09
C THR A 10 -0.22 0.61 -14.45
N ALA A 11 -0.86 1.76 -14.66
CA ALA A 11 -0.70 2.57 -15.87
C ALA A 11 0.74 3.06 -16.03
N LEU A 12 1.36 3.58 -14.97
CA LEU A 12 2.76 3.98 -14.97
C LEU A 12 3.67 2.81 -15.32
N GLY A 13 3.46 1.64 -14.72
CA GLY A 13 4.23 0.42 -15.02
C GLY A 13 4.10 -0.01 -16.48
N ALA A 14 2.89 0.03 -17.04
CA ALA A 14 2.65 -0.29 -18.43
C ALA A 14 3.35 0.70 -19.39
N ILE A 15 3.29 2.00 -19.09
CA ILE A 15 3.98 3.04 -19.88
C ILE A 15 5.49 2.84 -19.83
N LEU A 16 6.06 2.58 -18.66
CA LEU A 16 7.49 2.33 -18.50
C LEU A 16 7.93 1.03 -19.21
N ALA A 17 7.12 -0.01 -19.18
CA ALA A 17 7.38 -1.26 -19.89
C ALA A 17 7.37 -1.05 -21.41
N LEU A 18 6.38 -0.32 -21.94
CA LEU A 18 6.33 0.05 -23.35
C LEU A 18 7.54 0.91 -23.76
N TRP A 19 7.91 1.89 -22.95
CA TRP A 19 9.08 2.73 -23.18
C TRP A 19 10.36 1.88 -23.23
N LEU A 20 10.54 0.91 -22.35
CA LEU A 20 11.68 0.01 -22.34
C LEU A 20 11.74 -0.87 -23.59
N ILE A 21 10.59 -1.48 -23.97
CA ILE A 21 10.51 -2.38 -25.13
C ILE A 21 10.76 -1.61 -26.44
N LEU A 22 10.14 -0.45 -26.62
CA LEU A 22 10.22 0.32 -27.85
C LEU A 22 11.57 1.05 -27.97
N GLY A 23 12.12 1.55 -26.85
CA GLY A 23 13.32 2.39 -26.84
C GLY A 23 14.64 1.63 -26.83
N PHE A 24 14.71 0.53 -26.06
CA PHE A 24 16.02 -0.08 -25.74
C PHE A 24 16.21 -1.48 -26.29
N TRP A 25 15.15 -2.23 -26.58
CA TRP A 25 15.29 -3.60 -27.05
C TRP A 25 15.42 -3.69 -28.56
N PRO A 26 16.48 -4.34 -29.11
CA PRO A 26 16.69 -4.50 -30.54
C PRO A 26 15.81 -5.63 -31.10
N LEU A 27 14.48 -5.45 -31.04
CA LEU A 27 13.53 -6.43 -31.53
C LEU A 27 13.04 -6.11 -32.95
N SER A 28 12.61 -7.13 -33.67
CA SER A 28 11.94 -6.96 -34.96
C SER A 28 10.60 -6.23 -34.77
N THR A 29 10.09 -5.60 -35.81
CA THR A 29 8.84 -4.86 -35.75
C THR A 29 7.66 -5.74 -35.26
N GLY A 30 7.63 -6.99 -35.76
CA GLY A 30 6.59 -7.95 -35.33
C GLY A 30 6.66 -8.30 -33.83
N SER A 31 7.87 -8.54 -33.31
CA SER A 31 8.04 -8.86 -31.87
C SER A 31 7.79 -7.65 -30.97
N ARG A 32 8.05 -6.41 -31.42
CA ARG A 32 7.68 -5.19 -30.69
C ARG A 32 6.17 -5.05 -30.55
N VAL A 33 5.43 -5.28 -31.63
CA VAL A 33 3.97 -5.23 -31.64
C VAL A 33 3.40 -6.32 -30.74
N ALA A 34 3.89 -7.56 -30.84
CA ALA A 34 3.44 -8.68 -30.01
C ALA A 34 3.66 -8.42 -28.51
N LEU A 35 4.85 -7.94 -28.12
CA LEU A 35 5.14 -7.59 -26.73
C LEU A 35 4.33 -6.38 -26.25
N GLY A 36 4.12 -5.38 -27.10
CA GLY A 36 3.27 -4.23 -26.77
C GLY A 36 1.81 -4.65 -26.50
N LEU A 37 1.27 -5.53 -27.32
CA LEU A 37 -0.06 -6.11 -27.11
C LEU A 37 -0.13 -6.95 -25.83
N LEU A 38 0.91 -7.74 -25.54
CA LEU A 38 0.98 -8.50 -24.29
C LEU A 38 0.95 -7.58 -23.06
N VAL A 39 1.74 -6.51 -23.06
CA VAL A 39 1.74 -5.51 -21.96
C VAL A 39 0.36 -4.86 -21.81
N ALA A 40 -0.27 -4.49 -22.92
CA ALA A 40 -1.61 -3.90 -22.90
C ALA A 40 -2.67 -4.89 -22.36
N LEU A 41 -2.59 -6.16 -22.77
CA LEU A 41 -3.48 -7.22 -22.30
C LEU A 41 -3.31 -7.46 -20.79
N VAL A 42 -2.08 -7.61 -20.31
CA VAL A 42 -1.79 -7.81 -18.88
C VAL A 42 -2.27 -6.61 -18.06
N ALA A 43 -2.00 -5.39 -18.50
CA ALA A 43 -2.47 -4.17 -17.85
C ALA A 43 -4.00 -4.12 -17.83
N GLY A 44 -4.67 -4.49 -18.93
CA GLY A 44 -6.13 -4.56 -19.04
C GLY A 44 -6.75 -5.57 -18.08
N VAL A 45 -6.18 -6.78 -17.98
CA VAL A 45 -6.63 -7.83 -17.04
C VAL A 45 -6.46 -7.35 -15.59
N ILE A 46 -5.31 -6.76 -15.24
CA ILE A 46 -5.08 -6.23 -13.88
C ILE A 46 -6.10 -5.12 -13.58
N PHE A 47 -6.36 -4.23 -14.53
CA PHE A 47 -7.32 -3.14 -14.38
C PHE A 47 -8.75 -3.68 -14.20
N TRP A 48 -9.16 -4.70 -14.97
CA TRP A 48 -10.46 -5.35 -14.84
C TRP A 48 -10.62 -6.06 -13.50
N CYS A 49 -9.62 -6.83 -13.05
CA CYS A 49 -9.64 -7.48 -11.74
C CYS A 49 -9.77 -6.45 -10.60
N GLN A 50 -9.07 -5.31 -10.70
CA GLN A 50 -9.20 -4.21 -9.73
C GLN A 50 -10.60 -3.60 -9.75
N TYR A 51 -11.18 -3.38 -10.93
CA TYR A 51 -12.51 -2.81 -11.11
C TYR A 51 -13.62 -3.74 -10.58
N ARG A 52 -13.56 -5.03 -10.90
CA ARG A 52 -14.51 -6.02 -10.35
C ARG A 52 -14.42 -6.14 -8.83
N GLY A 53 -13.19 -6.14 -8.29
CA GLY A 53 -12.98 -6.19 -6.85
C GLY A 53 -13.47 -4.94 -6.10
N SER A 54 -13.55 -3.77 -6.75
CA SER A 54 -14.09 -2.55 -6.16
C SER A 54 -15.62 -2.53 -6.15
N LEU A 55 -16.26 -3.03 -7.22
CA LEU A 55 -17.72 -3.13 -7.33
C LEU A 55 -18.33 -4.12 -6.32
N ALA A 56 -17.76 -5.32 -6.19
CA ALA A 56 -18.26 -6.33 -5.26
C ALA A 56 -18.18 -5.89 -3.77
N ARG A 57 -17.18 -5.07 -3.44
CA ARG A 57 -17.02 -4.52 -2.08
C ARG A 57 -17.92 -3.33 -1.78
N ALA A 58 -18.27 -2.54 -2.78
CA ALA A 58 -19.12 -1.37 -2.62
C ALA A 58 -20.60 -1.74 -2.33
N THR A 59 -21.08 -2.86 -2.84
CA THR A 59 -22.50 -3.24 -2.73
C THR A 59 -22.84 -3.86 -1.37
N ALA A 60 -21.95 -4.61 -0.76
CA ALA A 60 -22.23 -5.37 0.47
C ALA A 60 -22.26 -4.53 1.77
N VAL A 61 -21.66 -3.34 1.78
CA VAL A 61 -21.48 -2.53 3.00
C VAL A 61 -22.27 -1.22 2.97
N ARG A 62 -22.81 -0.85 1.82
CA ARG A 62 -23.42 0.47 1.58
C ARG A 62 -24.67 0.73 2.41
N GLU A 63 -25.44 -0.29 2.71
CA GLU A 63 -26.77 -0.15 3.34
C GLU A 63 -26.73 0.03 4.87
N ILE A 64 -25.66 -0.40 5.53
CA ILE A 64 -25.62 -0.48 7.01
C ILE A 64 -24.90 0.72 7.65
N VAL A 65 -24.02 1.40 6.92
CA VAL A 65 -23.02 2.30 7.50
C VAL A 65 -23.19 3.77 7.12
N ASP A 66 -23.86 4.08 6.00
CA ASP A 66 -23.92 5.47 5.50
C ASP A 66 -24.63 6.46 6.45
N GLU A 67 -25.63 6.01 7.24
CA GLU A 67 -26.35 6.87 8.17
C GLU A 67 -25.57 7.16 9.48
N SER A 68 -24.57 6.35 9.79
CA SER A 68 -23.81 6.47 11.05
C SER A 68 -22.46 7.15 10.92
N LEU A 69 -22.02 7.43 9.68
CA LEU A 69 -20.71 8.03 9.45
C LEU A 69 -20.67 9.53 9.74
N PRO A 70 -19.57 10.05 10.30
CA PRO A 70 -19.40 11.48 10.51
C PRO A 70 -19.37 12.24 9.17
N PRO A 71 -19.75 13.54 9.11
CA PRO A 71 -19.67 14.36 7.93
C PRO A 71 -18.22 14.50 7.41
N GLU A 72 -18.04 14.89 6.14
CA GLU A 72 -16.70 14.94 5.51
C GLU A 72 -15.75 15.95 6.14
N ASP A 73 -16.30 17.03 6.66
CA ASP A 73 -15.62 18.16 7.31
C ASP A 73 -15.40 17.96 8.82
N PHE A 74 -15.80 16.79 9.37
CA PHE A 74 -15.61 16.51 10.78
C PHE A 74 -14.13 16.49 11.16
N GLN A 75 -13.77 17.28 12.16
CA GLN A 75 -12.37 17.45 12.61
C GLN A 75 -12.08 16.81 13.97
N GLY A 76 -13.07 16.20 14.61
CA GLY A 76 -12.95 15.51 15.90
C GLY A 76 -12.37 14.10 15.78
N ALA A 77 -12.19 13.42 16.92
CA ALA A 77 -11.78 12.03 16.95
C ALA A 77 -12.93 11.12 16.48
N VAL A 78 -12.64 10.13 15.65
CA VAL A 78 -13.58 9.08 15.22
C VAL A 78 -13.23 7.80 15.96
N ILE A 79 -14.16 7.34 16.81
CA ILE A 79 -13.93 6.24 17.73
C ILE A 79 -14.79 5.04 17.34
N PHE A 80 -14.17 3.92 16.99
CA PHE A 80 -14.86 2.64 16.92
C PHE A 80 -14.99 2.06 18.32
N VAL A 81 -16.20 1.97 18.82
CA VAL A 81 -16.50 1.43 20.15
C VAL A 81 -16.75 -0.06 20.04
N CYS A 82 -15.85 -0.82 20.63
CA CYS A 82 -15.77 -2.28 20.59
C CYS A 82 -15.94 -2.84 22.01
N GLY A 83 -16.19 -4.14 22.16
CA GLY A 83 -16.35 -4.78 23.46
C GLY A 83 -17.75 -4.59 24.02
N ASP A 84 -17.85 -4.28 25.30
CA ASP A 84 -19.10 -4.13 26.05
C ASP A 84 -19.72 -2.75 25.79
N ASN A 85 -20.07 -2.51 24.56
CA ASN A 85 -20.46 -1.20 24.07
C ASN A 85 -21.95 -0.89 24.17
N ALA A 86 -22.81 -1.91 24.39
CA ALA A 86 -24.28 -1.73 24.46
C ALA A 86 -24.72 -0.69 25.48
N PRO A 87 -24.18 -0.64 26.72
CA PRO A 87 -24.57 0.35 27.70
C PRO A 87 -24.18 1.80 27.40
N LEU A 88 -23.32 1.99 26.42
CA LEU A 88 -22.85 3.32 25.98
C LEU A 88 -23.82 4.00 25.01
N PHE A 89 -24.69 3.23 24.35
CA PHE A 89 -25.59 3.74 23.33
C PHE A 89 -27.04 3.62 23.76
N VAL A 90 -27.82 4.64 23.44
CA VAL A 90 -29.28 4.59 23.65
C VAL A 90 -29.87 3.61 22.63
N SER A 91 -30.91 2.86 23.04
CA SER A 91 -31.54 1.87 22.16
C SER A 91 -31.91 2.44 20.79
N GLY A 92 -31.42 1.77 19.73
CA GLY A 92 -31.67 2.15 18.34
C GLY A 92 -30.63 3.11 17.71
N THR A 93 -29.72 3.68 18.49
CA THR A 93 -28.66 4.54 17.94
C THR A 93 -27.42 3.74 17.59
N ARG A 94 -26.85 3.99 16.42
CA ARG A 94 -25.60 3.36 15.96
C ARG A 94 -24.37 4.25 16.12
N HIS A 95 -24.59 5.50 16.43
CA HIS A 95 -23.54 6.45 16.71
C HIS A 95 -23.96 7.39 17.82
N ARG A 96 -22.98 8.00 18.44
CA ARG A 96 -23.19 9.04 19.46
C ARG A 96 -22.17 10.14 19.20
N GLU A 97 -22.69 11.32 18.88
CA GLU A 97 -21.88 12.50 18.65
C GLU A 97 -21.66 13.23 19.98
N THR A 98 -20.44 13.66 20.18
CA THR A 98 -20.06 14.57 21.27
C THR A 98 -19.31 15.78 20.69
N ARG A 99 -19.04 16.77 21.52
CA ARG A 99 -18.35 18.00 21.09
C ARG A 99 -16.96 17.73 20.50
N GLN A 100 -16.27 16.68 20.92
CA GLN A 100 -14.88 16.38 20.54
C GLN A 100 -14.72 15.07 19.77
N GLY A 101 -15.73 14.20 19.77
CA GLY A 101 -15.62 12.87 19.19
C GLY A 101 -16.92 12.34 18.61
N TRP A 102 -16.75 11.45 17.64
CA TRP A 102 -17.81 10.69 17.00
C TRP A 102 -17.63 9.21 17.34
N TYR A 103 -18.51 8.66 18.17
CA TYR A 103 -18.47 7.30 18.64
C TYR A 103 -19.37 6.42 17.78
N LEU A 104 -18.78 5.42 17.15
CA LEU A 104 -19.46 4.47 16.26
C LEU A 104 -19.62 3.13 16.98
N TRP A 105 -20.84 2.65 17.05
CA TRP A 105 -21.13 1.35 17.65
C TRP A 105 -20.73 0.22 16.70
N VAL A 106 -19.81 -0.64 17.11
CA VAL A 106 -19.44 -1.87 16.42
C VAL A 106 -19.97 -3.04 17.22
N LYS A 107 -21.04 -3.68 16.74
CA LYS A 107 -21.74 -4.73 17.48
C LYS A 107 -20.87 -5.96 17.67
N ASP A 108 -20.24 -6.46 16.58
CA ASP A 108 -19.50 -7.71 16.57
C ASP A 108 -18.08 -7.50 16.07
N ALA A 109 -17.12 -8.31 16.54
CA ALA A 109 -15.72 -8.19 16.15
C ALA A 109 -15.51 -8.35 14.63
N GLU A 110 -16.33 -9.17 13.97
CA GLU A 110 -16.25 -9.39 12.51
C GLU A 110 -16.65 -8.16 11.69
N GLN A 111 -17.46 -7.28 12.25
CA GLN A 111 -17.90 -6.04 11.58
C GLN A 111 -16.83 -4.96 11.58
N LEU A 112 -15.92 -4.94 12.56
CA LEU A 112 -14.91 -3.89 12.70
C LEU A 112 -14.01 -3.74 11.44
N PRO A 113 -13.48 -4.80 10.83
CA PRO A 113 -12.70 -4.67 9.59
C PRO A 113 -13.54 -4.16 8.41
N LEU A 114 -14.83 -4.48 8.36
CA LEU A 114 -15.75 -4.01 7.33
C LEU A 114 -16.01 -2.51 7.46
N PHE A 115 -16.30 -2.04 8.69
CA PHE A 115 -16.41 -0.60 9.00
C PHE A 115 -15.12 0.15 8.64
N ALA A 116 -13.96 -0.41 9.01
CA ALA A 116 -12.68 0.16 8.68
C ALA A 116 -12.45 0.28 7.16
N GLN A 117 -12.82 -0.75 6.40
CA GLN A 117 -12.73 -0.75 4.94
C GLN A 117 -13.68 0.30 4.33
N HIS A 118 -14.94 0.32 4.77
CA HIS A 118 -15.93 1.25 4.25
C HIS A 118 -15.52 2.70 4.52
N LEU A 119 -15.18 3.04 5.77
CA LEU A 119 -14.74 4.38 6.13
C LEU A 119 -13.48 4.81 5.37
N SER A 120 -12.54 3.90 5.17
CA SER A 120 -11.33 4.19 4.38
C SER A 120 -11.62 4.46 2.89
N LEU A 121 -12.73 3.95 2.37
CA LEU A 121 -13.16 4.16 0.98
C LEU A 121 -13.99 5.44 0.83
N VAL A 122 -14.96 5.63 1.70
CA VAL A 122 -15.93 6.74 1.62
C VAL A 122 -15.35 8.03 2.19
N ARG A 123 -14.67 7.95 3.33
CA ARG A 123 -14.12 9.11 4.08
C ARG A 123 -12.61 8.97 4.35
N PRO A 124 -11.75 8.96 3.33
CA PRO A 124 -10.30 8.73 3.51
C PRO A 124 -9.61 9.81 4.35
N ALA A 125 -10.16 11.02 4.42
CA ALA A 125 -9.63 12.12 5.24
C ALA A 125 -9.70 11.81 6.73
N LEU A 126 -10.73 11.10 7.18
CA LEU A 126 -10.95 10.76 8.58
C LEU A 126 -10.05 9.63 9.09
N VAL A 127 -9.36 8.89 8.22
CA VAL A 127 -8.51 7.75 8.61
C VAL A 127 -7.42 8.15 9.62
N SER A 128 -6.93 9.38 9.56
CA SER A 128 -5.93 9.89 10.51
C SER A 128 -6.48 10.16 11.90
N GLN A 129 -7.80 10.30 12.04
CA GLN A 129 -8.52 10.65 13.27
C GLN A 129 -9.13 9.43 13.93
N ILE A 130 -8.98 8.23 13.34
CA ILE A 130 -9.59 6.99 13.83
C ILE A 130 -8.80 6.41 15.01
N SER A 131 -9.53 6.02 16.03
CA SER A 131 -9.04 5.19 17.12
C SER A 131 -10.03 4.06 17.43
N VAL A 132 -9.56 3.00 18.08
CA VAL A 132 -10.41 1.89 18.55
C VAL A 132 -10.44 1.91 20.06
N MET A 133 -11.62 2.10 20.60
CA MET A 133 -11.91 2.01 22.03
C MET A 133 -12.43 0.62 22.35
N LEU A 134 -11.79 -0.06 23.27
CA LEU A 134 -12.29 -1.29 23.84
C LEU A 134 -13.00 -0.97 25.13
N ALA A 135 -14.32 -1.02 25.11
CA ALA A 135 -15.18 -0.87 26.28
C ALA A 135 -15.16 -2.17 27.09
N VAL A 136 -14.91 -2.05 28.38
CA VAL A 136 -14.82 -3.18 29.28
C VAL A 136 -15.75 -2.92 30.50
N VAL A 137 -16.69 -3.80 30.69
CA VAL A 137 -17.63 -3.74 31.82
C VAL A 137 -17.59 -5.10 32.51
N PRO A 138 -16.67 -5.30 33.48
CA PRO A 138 -16.50 -6.61 34.14
C PRO A 138 -17.76 -7.12 34.85
N GLU A 139 -18.66 -6.22 35.19
CA GLU A 139 -19.95 -6.56 35.83
C GLU A 139 -20.95 -7.22 34.87
N GLN A 140 -20.69 -7.24 33.55
CA GLN A 140 -21.53 -7.92 32.56
C GLN A 140 -21.07 -9.33 32.21
N HIS A 141 -19.97 -9.80 32.80
CA HIS A 141 -19.38 -11.11 32.52
C HIS A 141 -19.34 -11.97 33.78
N ILE A 142 -19.69 -13.25 33.63
CA ILE A 142 -19.61 -14.26 34.71
C ILE A 142 -18.37 -15.14 34.49
N SER A 143 -18.10 -15.51 33.22
CA SER A 143 -17.02 -16.44 32.85
C SER A 143 -15.78 -15.67 32.39
N SER A 144 -14.65 -15.94 33.04
CA SER A 144 -13.34 -15.41 32.61
C SER A 144 -12.91 -15.93 31.26
N ASP A 145 -13.29 -17.18 30.90
CA ASP A 145 -12.91 -17.79 29.63
C ASP A 145 -13.67 -17.15 28.47
N ASP A 146 -14.98 -16.90 28.61
CA ASP A 146 -15.81 -16.24 27.60
C ASP A 146 -15.34 -14.80 27.37
N PHE A 147 -15.06 -14.08 28.47
CA PHE A 147 -14.47 -12.74 28.38
C PHE A 147 -13.14 -12.74 27.63
N THR A 148 -12.26 -13.67 27.97
CA THR A 148 -10.96 -13.84 27.31
C THR A 148 -11.11 -14.16 25.82
N GLN A 149 -12.06 -15.01 25.46
CA GLN A 149 -12.34 -15.36 24.07
C GLN A 149 -12.87 -14.17 23.27
N SER A 150 -13.80 -13.42 23.86
CA SER A 150 -14.32 -12.17 23.27
C SER A 150 -13.20 -11.16 23.03
N LEU A 151 -12.37 -10.91 24.03
CA LEU A 151 -11.24 -9.98 23.94
C LEU A 151 -10.25 -10.37 22.84
N ARG A 152 -9.96 -11.66 22.68
CA ARG A 152 -9.13 -12.17 21.57
C ARG A 152 -9.81 -12.00 20.21
N GLY A 153 -11.13 -12.11 20.14
CA GLY A 153 -11.91 -11.81 18.94
C GLY A 153 -11.69 -10.37 18.50
N TRP A 154 -11.81 -9.44 19.43
CA TRP A 154 -11.56 -8.02 19.19
C TRP A 154 -10.11 -7.73 18.82
N GLN A 155 -9.13 -8.37 19.48
CA GLN A 155 -7.72 -8.23 19.13
C GLN A 155 -7.47 -8.62 17.66
N ARG A 156 -8.03 -9.75 17.20
CA ARG A 156 -7.92 -10.19 15.79
C ARG A 156 -8.56 -9.17 14.84
N ALA A 157 -9.73 -8.67 15.17
CA ALA A 157 -10.43 -7.69 14.35
C ALA A 157 -9.65 -6.38 14.20
N VAL A 158 -9.05 -5.88 15.29
CA VAL A 158 -8.17 -4.69 15.24
C VAL A 158 -6.95 -4.92 14.37
N VAL A 159 -6.34 -6.10 14.43
CA VAL A 159 -5.21 -6.45 13.55
C VAL A 159 -5.62 -6.44 12.08
N GLN A 160 -6.80 -6.97 11.76
CA GLN A 160 -7.33 -6.98 10.39
C GLN A 160 -7.59 -5.57 9.85
N CYS A 161 -7.90 -4.58 10.70
CA CYS A 161 -8.04 -3.19 10.28
C CYS A 161 -6.77 -2.59 9.67
N ARG A 162 -5.60 -3.19 9.93
CA ARG A 162 -4.34 -2.80 9.29
C ARG A 162 -4.42 -2.85 7.76
N ALA A 163 -5.17 -3.79 7.21
CA ALA A 163 -5.36 -3.89 5.75
C ALA A 163 -6.09 -2.67 5.17
N ALA A 164 -7.04 -2.10 5.92
CA ALA A 164 -7.82 -0.93 5.49
C ALA A 164 -7.04 0.39 5.70
N PHE A 165 -6.39 0.54 6.84
CA PHE A 165 -5.74 1.80 7.26
C PHE A 165 -4.26 1.89 6.90
N GLY A 166 -3.62 0.77 6.53
CA GLY A 166 -2.17 0.69 6.28
C GLY A 166 -1.32 0.52 7.54
N THR A 167 -1.84 0.90 8.71
CA THR A 167 -1.21 0.78 10.03
C THR A 167 -2.25 0.32 11.05
N LEU A 168 -1.80 -0.22 12.19
CA LEU A 168 -2.74 -0.55 13.28
C LEU A 168 -3.37 0.73 13.82
N PRO A 169 -4.71 0.78 14.04
CA PRO A 169 -5.35 1.90 14.71
C PRO A 169 -4.87 2.01 16.17
N PRO A 170 -4.77 3.22 16.77
CA PRO A 170 -4.53 3.36 18.20
C PRO A 170 -5.59 2.60 18.95
N LEU A 171 -5.16 1.67 19.80
CA LEU A 171 -6.03 0.95 20.70
C LEU A 171 -5.96 1.59 22.07
N TRP A 172 -7.10 1.83 22.67
CA TRP A 172 -7.23 2.29 24.03
C TRP A 172 -8.37 1.55 24.73
N THR A 173 -8.31 1.43 26.03
CA THR A 173 -9.29 0.69 26.84
C THR A 173 -9.99 1.62 27.79
N VAL A 174 -11.26 1.39 28.01
CA VAL A 174 -12.04 2.12 29.03
C VAL A 174 -12.83 1.11 29.81
N THR A 175 -12.70 1.17 31.13
CA THR A 175 -13.36 0.26 32.06
C THR A 175 -14.31 1.03 32.96
N TRP A 176 -15.55 0.54 33.07
CA TRP A 176 -16.55 1.06 33.96
C TRP A 176 -16.85 0.02 35.03
N VAL A 177 -16.90 0.47 36.28
CA VAL A 177 -17.28 -0.37 37.43
C VAL A 177 -18.16 0.42 38.38
N SER A 178 -19.05 -0.25 39.10
CA SER A 178 -19.85 0.37 40.15
C SER A 178 -18.94 0.83 41.28
N PRO A 179 -19.20 2.05 41.83
CA PRO A 179 -18.44 2.59 42.95
C PRO A 179 -18.73 1.80 44.23
N PRO A 180 -17.89 1.91 45.26
CA PRO A 180 -18.20 1.37 46.59
C PRO A 180 -19.47 2.04 47.16
N ALA A 181 -20.25 1.31 47.97
CA ALA A 181 -21.59 1.71 48.42
C ALA A 181 -21.67 3.09 49.15
N ALA A 182 -20.57 3.53 49.74
CA ALA A 182 -20.45 4.83 50.43
C ALA A 182 -20.19 6.01 49.50
N TYR A 183 -20.15 5.79 48.17
CA TYR A 183 -19.69 6.80 47.19
C TYR A 183 -20.82 7.18 46.22
N ALA A 184 -21.14 8.45 46.16
CA ALA A 184 -21.99 9.02 45.12
C ALA A 184 -21.45 10.41 44.74
N GLU A 185 -20.65 10.49 43.66
CA GLU A 185 -20.37 11.78 43.04
C GLU A 185 -21.43 12.12 42.00
N ALA A 186 -21.75 13.43 41.90
CA ALA A 186 -22.71 13.91 40.94
C ALA A 186 -22.18 13.85 39.48
N GLU A 187 -20.86 13.90 39.29
CA GLU A 187 -20.24 13.90 38.00
C GLU A 187 -19.16 12.80 37.87
N PRO A 188 -19.02 12.16 36.68
CA PRO A 188 -18.07 11.07 36.51
C PRO A 188 -16.62 11.56 36.55
N VAL A 189 -15.82 10.94 37.41
CA VAL A 189 -14.38 11.14 37.49
C VAL A 189 -13.67 10.09 36.67
N TRP A 190 -12.71 10.52 35.84
CA TRP A 190 -11.95 9.64 35.00
C TRP A 190 -10.51 9.47 35.50
N PHE A 191 -10.15 8.27 35.84
CA PHE A 191 -8.79 7.89 36.16
C PHE A 191 -8.12 7.33 34.92
N THR A 192 -6.89 7.77 34.62
CA THR A 192 -6.26 7.43 33.34
C THR A 192 -4.79 7.11 33.51
N THR A 193 -4.34 6.03 32.89
CA THR A 193 -2.92 5.73 32.67
C THR A 193 -2.60 5.87 31.19
N ILE A 194 -1.51 6.57 30.89
CA ILE A 194 -1.03 6.81 29.53
C ILE A 194 0.30 6.08 29.37
N SER A 195 0.45 5.28 28.30
CA SER A 195 1.62 4.40 28.11
C SER A 195 2.97 5.12 28.08
N GLN A 196 2.97 6.43 27.82
CA GLN A 196 4.18 7.26 27.76
C GLN A 196 4.42 8.14 29.00
N GLN A 197 3.50 8.10 29.98
CA GLN A 197 3.58 8.89 31.19
C GLN A 197 3.57 7.97 32.40
N SER A 198 4.35 8.33 33.41
CA SER A 198 4.32 7.63 34.69
C SER A 198 3.21 8.20 35.60
N GLY A 199 2.49 7.30 36.25
CA GLY A 199 1.44 7.68 37.22
C GLY A 199 0.03 7.79 36.60
N ILE A 200 -0.93 7.98 37.49
CA ILE A 200 -2.34 8.10 37.15
C ILE A 200 -2.71 9.57 37.06
N GLN A 201 -3.36 9.95 35.98
CA GLN A 201 -3.96 11.25 35.79
C GLN A 201 -5.47 11.18 36.06
N VAL A 202 -6.00 12.21 36.70
CA VAL A 202 -7.40 12.32 36.98
C VAL A 202 -8.00 13.46 36.16
N TYR A 203 -9.08 13.16 35.47
CA TYR A 203 -9.81 14.13 34.66
C TYR A 203 -11.18 14.34 35.25
N GLN A 204 -11.51 15.58 35.58
CA GLN A 204 -12.83 15.99 36.05
C GLN A 204 -13.40 17.07 35.14
N PRO A 205 -14.72 17.09 34.93
CA PRO A 205 -15.38 18.15 34.19
C PRO A 205 -15.02 19.53 34.78
N GLY A 206 -14.55 20.45 33.93
CA GLY A 206 -14.22 21.83 34.34
C GLY A 206 -12.90 22.04 35.08
N GLN A 207 -12.17 21.00 35.51
CA GLN A 207 -10.94 21.15 36.31
C GLN A 207 -9.65 20.77 35.55
N GLY A 208 -9.77 20.23 34.30
CA GLY A 208 -8.63 19.75 33.54
C GLY A 208 -8.07 18.43 34.10
N ASN A 209 -6.76 18.17 33.83
CA ASN A 209 -6.09 16.97 34.34
C ASN A 209 -5.18 17.30 35.52
N VAL A 210 -5.25 16.51 36.55
CA VAL A 210 -4.41 16.61 37.76
C VAL A 210 -3.81 15.24 38.09
N SER A 211 -2.70 15.20 38.81
CA SER A 211 -2.17 13.92 39.30
C SER A 211 -3.07 13.31 40.36
N LEU A 212 -3.06 11.96 40.47
CA LEU A 212 -3.83 11.27 41.52
C LEU A 212 -3.52 11.78 42.94
N THR A 213 -2.24 12.11 43.19
CA THR A 213 -1.80 12.63 44.51
C THR A 213 -2.33 14.04 44.79
N GLU A 214 -2.39 14.87 43.77
CA GLU A 214 -2.94 16.22 43.88
C GLU A 214 -4.46 16.17 44.06
N TRP A 215 -5.14 15.38 43.23
CA TRP A 215 -6.57 15.13 43.36
C TRP A 215 -6.93 14.60 44.75
N ALA A 216 -6.17 13.66 45.34
CA ALA A 216 -6.42 13.12 46.67
C ALA A 216 -6.23 14.15 47.80
N ARG A 217 -5.37 15.17 47.58
CA ARG A 217 -5.12 16.22 48.57
C ARG A 217 -6.12 17.38 48.52
N ASP A 218 -6.64 17.65 47.35
CA ASP A 218 -7.52 18.81 47.07
C ASP A 218 -8.95 18.60 47.57
N THR A 219 -9.10 18.22 48.85
CA THR A 219 -10.43 17.95 49.42
C THR A 219 -10.49 18.41 50.85
N GLY A 220 -11.61 19.03 51.21
CA GLY A 220 -11.96 19.34 52.61
C GLY A 220 -12.06 18.07 53.47
N SER A 221 -12.13 18.23 54.78
CA SER A 221 -12.13 17.13 55.75
C SER A 221 -13.17 16.04 55.46
N ASP A 222 -14.36 16.45 54.97
CA ASP A 222 -15.48 15.54 54.74
C ASP A 222 -15.34 14.68 53.47
N GLY A 223 -14.59 15.15 52.48
CA GLY A 223 -14.37 14.41 51.24
C GLY A 223 -13.21 13.42 51.28
N ARG A 224 -12.29 13.51 52.24
CA ARG A 224 -11.09 12.67 52.31
C ARG A 224 -11.39 11.19 52.40
N PHE A 225 -12.39 10.82 53.15
CA PHE A 225 -12.78 9.43 53.32
C PHE A 225 -13.33 8.84 52.00
N SER A 226 -14.13 9.61 51.30
CA SER A 226 -14.64 9.22 49.97
C SER A 226 -13.52 9.00 48.99
N ARG A 227 -12.55 9.92 48.90
CA ARG A 227 -11.39 9.79 47.98
C ARG A 227 -10.44 8.65 48.35
N LEU A 228 -10.26 8.39 49.65
CA LEU A 228 -9.52 7.21 50.09
C LEU A 228 -10.20 5.92 49.65
N SER A 229 -11.52 5.83 49.83
CA SER A 229 -12.32 4.67 49.42
C SER A 229 -12.23 4.48 47.88
N GLN A 230 -12.34 5.55 47.10
CA GLN A 230 -12.14 5.51 45.63
C GLN A 230 -10.73 5.07 45.25
N GLY A 231 -9.70 5.56 45.96
CA GLY A 231 -8.30 5.18 45.71
C GLY A 231 -8.04 3.69 45.93
N LEU A 232 -8.60 3.10 46.99
CA LEU A 232 -8.55 1.65 47.24
C LEU A 232 -9.29 0.84 46.17
N TRP A 233 -10.45 1.35 45.76
CA TRP A 233 -11.24 0.72 44.69
C TRP A 233 -10.51 0.80 43.35
N LEU A 234 -9.84 1.94 43.06
CA LEU A 234 -9.03 2.14 41.88
C LEU A 234 -7.84 1.20 41.86
N ASP A 235 -7.15 0.97 42.98
CA ASP A 235 -6.04 0.02 43.06
C ASP A 235 -6.48 -1.41 42.72
N SER A 236 -7.63 -1.84 43.28
CA SER A 236 -8.24 -3.13 42.92
C SER A 236 -8.63 -3.22 41.45
N LEU A 237 -9.15 -2.13 40.86
CA LEU A 237 -9.52 -2.07 39.45
C LEU A 237 -8.30 -2.15 38.54
N LEU A 238 -7.23 -1.46 38.89
CA LEU A 238 -5.96 -1.54 38.18
C LEU A 238 -5.36 -2.94 38.19
N ALA A 239 -5.40 -3.60 39.39
CA ALA A 239 -4.92 -4.97 39.50
C ALA A 239 -5.72 -5.93 38.60
N TRP A 240 -7.06 -5.81 38.62
CA TRP A 240 -7.95 -6.59 37.78
C TRP A 240 -7.68 -6.30 36.29
N GLN A 241 -7.62 -5.04 35.88
CA GLN A 241 -7.42 -4.64 34.50
C GLN A 241 -6.07 -5.11 33.97
N ASN A 242 -5.03 -5.07 34.78
CA ASN A 242 -3.71 -5.57 34.40
C ASN A 242 -3.76 -7.08 34.13
N SER A 243 -4.31 -7.86 35.06
CA SER A 243 -4.37 -9.33 34.92
C SER A 243 -5.35 -9.80 33.84
N ALA A 244 -6.54 -9.21 33.76
CA ALA A 244 -7.62 -9.68 32.89
C ALA A 244 -7.53 -9.11 31.45
N VAL A 245 -6.98 -7.90 31.26
CA VAL A 245 -6.99 -7.23 29.97
C VAL A 245 -5.56 -7.01 29.43
N ASN A 246 -4.69 -6.34 30.21
CA ASN A 246 -3.39 -5.92 29.72
C ASN A 246 -2.43 -7.10 29.46
N ASP A 247 -2.38 -8.06 30.38
CA ASP A 247 -1.55 -9.25 30.23
C ASP A 247 -2.01 -10.08 29.03
N LEU A 248 -3.30 -10.14 28.79
CA LEU A 248 -3.86 -10.88 27.66
C LEU A 248 -3.51 -10.22 26.32
N LEU A 249 -3.60 -8.90 26.23
CA LEU A 249 -3.23 -8.13 25.03
C LEU A 249 -1.72 -8.05 24.80
N SER A 250 -0.91 -8.13 25.88
CA SER A 250 0.55 -8.00 25.82
C SER A 250 1.28 -9.29 25.46
N VAL A 251 0.62 -10.45 25.58
CA VAL A 251 1.22 -11.75 25.25
C VAL A 251 1.09 -12.03 23.77
N ARG A 252 2.24 -12.24 23.11
CA ARG A 252 2.28 -12.71 21.72
C ARG A 252 1.81 -14.16 21.64
N ARG A 253 0.74 -14.42 20.89
CA ARG A 253 0.23 -15.77 20.63
C ARG A 253 0.07 -15.99 19.13
N GLY A 254 0.90 -16.86 18.56
CA GLY A 254 0.88 -17.16 17.13
C GLY A 254 1.12 -15.92 16.28
N GLU A 255 0.19 -15.64 15.36
CA GLU A 255 0.27 -14.49 14.44
C GLU A 255 -0.19 -13.15 15.03
N LEU A 256 -0.79 -13.17 16.24
CA LEU A 256 -1.28 -11.94 16.86
C LEU A 256 -0.11 -11.15 17.47
N PRO A 257 0.07 -9.89 17.05
CA PRO A 257 1.09 -9.03 17.62
C PRO A 257 0.73 -8.62 19.05
N VAL A 258 1.75 -8.25 19.80
CA VAL A 258 1.57 -7.58 21.09
C VAL A 258 0.85 -6.26 20.87
N MET A 259 -0.23 -6.04 21.61
CA MET A 259 -1.01 -4.81 21.57
C MET A 259 -1.01 -4.19 22.96
N LYS A 260 -0.42 -3.00 23.07
CA LYS A 260 -0.46 -2.21 24.29
C LYS A 260 -1.46 -1.06 24.11
N PRO A 261 -2.48 -0.94 24.95
CA PRO A 261 -3.34 0.24 24.92
C PRO A 261 -2.52 1.51 25.13
N CYS A 262 -2.75 2.53 24.30
CA CYS A 262 -2.05 3.81 24.42
C CYS A 262 -2.57 4.63 25.61
N VAL A 263 -3.85 4.50 25.91
CA VAL A 263 -4.56 5.13 27.03
C VAL A 263 -5.46 4.09 27.67
N GLN A 264 -5.51 4.07 28.97
CA GLN A 264 -6.43 3.25 29.76
C GLN A 264 -7.23 4.17 30.66
N GLY A 265 -8.52 4.28 30.38
CA GLY A 265 -9.47 5.05 31.17
C GLY A 265 -10.24 4.15 32.11
N MET A 266 -10.53 4.66 33.27
CA MET A 266 -11.35 3.98 34.32
C MET A 266 -12.34 4.96 34.88
N CYS A 267 -13.59 4.53 35.03
CA CYS A 267 -14.65 5.37 35.56
C CYS A 267 -15.49 4.55 36.56
N MET A 268 -15.73 5.13 37.69
CA MET A 268 -16.55 4.53 38.74
C MET A 268 -17.95 5.12 38.68
N VAL A 269 -18.82 4.45 37.97
CA VAL A 269 -20.26 4.81 37.85
C VAL A 269 -21.10 3.57 37.98
N ARG A 270 -22.38 3.72 38.41
CA ARG A 270 -23.28 2.59 38.51
C ARG A 270 -23.45 1.91 37.17
N VAL A 271 -23.18 0.63 37.15
CA VAL A 271 -23.28 -0.22 35.94
C VAL A 271 -24.40 -1.24 36.19
N ASN A 272 -25.14 -1.60 35.16
CA ASN A 272 -26.09 -2.67 35.21
C ASN A 272 -25.38 -4.02 35.24
N GLY A 273 -25.13 -4.55 36.43
CA GLY A 273 -24.33 -5.75 36.68
C GLY A 273 -25.16 -7.02 36.79
N ILE A 274 -24.60 -8.15 36.42
CA ILE A 274 -25.17 -9.50 36.62
C ILE A 274 -24.63 -10.06 37.95
N ALA A 275 -25.44 -10.78 38.69
CA ALA A 275 -24.99 -11.40 39.92
C ALA A 275 -23.91 -12.44 39.68
N GLY A 276 -22.87 -12.47 40.51
CA GLY A 276 -21.73 -13.39 40.38
C GLY A 276 -20.75 -13.00 39.26
N ASN A 277 -20.73 -11.73 38.87
CA ASN A 277 -19.88 -11.20 37.80
C ASN A 277 -18.38 -11.19 38.14
N LEU A 278 -17.54 -10.97 37.14
CA LEU A 278 -16.07 -10.99 37.27
C LEU A 278 -15.57 -9.94 38.29
N TRP A 279 -16.21 -8.77 38.36
CA TRP A 279 -15.82 -7.76 39.33
C TRP A 279 -16.12 -8.19 40.75
N GLN A 280 -17.34 -8.74 41.02
CA GLN A 280 -17.68 -9.31 42.29
C GLN A 280 -16.76 -10.46 42.72
N GLN A 281 -16.43 -11.36 41.76
CA GLN A 281 -15.48 -12.45 42.02
C GLN A 281 -14.12 -11.92 42.44
N HIS A 282 -13.60 -10.89 41.71
CA HIS A 282 -12.32 -10.28 42.03
C HIS A 282 -12.31 -9.62 43.40
N ILE A 283 -13.31 -8.78 43.71
CA ILE A 283 -13.39 -8.12 45.01
C ILE A 283 -13.57 -9.15 46.13
N THR A 284 -14.40 -10.17 45.92
CA THR A 284 -14.56 -11.25 46.89
C THR A 284 -13.25 -12.01 47.15
N SER A 285 -12.43 -12.22 46.13
CA SER A 285 -11.13 -12.86 46.30
C SER A 285 -10.14 -12.06 47.15
N VAL A 286 -10.27 -10.72 47.11
CA VAL A 286 -9.40 -9.79 47.87
C VAL A 286 -9.91 -9.48 49.25
N THR A 287 -11.22 -9.29 49.38
CA THR A 287 -11.86 -8.78 50.64
C THR A 287 -12.69 -9.81 51.39
N ALA A 288 -12.94 -10.98 50.78
CA ALA A 288 -13.90 -12.01 51.24
C ALA A 288 -15.35 -11.54 51.28
N LEU A 289 -15.68 -10.36 50.77
CA LEU A 289 -17.03 -9.77 50.75
C LEU A 289 -17.41 -9.39 49.32
N PRO A 290 -18.50 -9.93 48.77
CA PRO A 290 -18.97 -9.51 47.45
C PRO A 290 -19.59 -8.11 47.54
N PRO A 291 -19.28 -7.19 46.61
CA PRO A 291 -20.00 -5.94 46.50
C PRO A 291 -21.43 -6.18 45.97
N ASP A 292 -22.33 -5.28 46.27
CA ASP A 292 -23.71 -5.34 45.76
C ASP A 292 -23.72 -5.14 44.24
N ALA A 293 -24.59 -5.88 43.53
CA ALA A 293 -24.85 -5.63 42.14
C ALA A 293 -25.68 -4.36 41.99
N ALA A 294 -25.15 -3.39 41.26
CA ALA A 294 -25.88 -2.17 40.95
C ALA A 294 -26.84 -2.38 39.77
N VAL A 295 -27.97 -1.69 39.80
CA VAL A 295 -28.90 -1.65 38.67
C VAL A 295 -29.08 -0.19 38.28
N THR A 296 -28.91 0.09 36.99
CA THR A 296 -29.11 1.43 36.41
C THR A 296 -29.74 1.32 35.04
N THR A 297 -30.56 2.29 34.69
CA THR A 297 -31.14 2.44 33.34
C THR A 297 -30.44 3.53 32.51
N GLU A 298 -29.54 4.29 33.13
CA GLU A 298 -28.85 5.38 32.46
C GLU A 298 -27.70 4.87 31.57
N PRO A 299 -27.52 5.46 30.40
CA PRO A 299 -26.39 5.12 29.54
C PRO A 299 -25.07 5.53 30.20
N LEU A 300 -24.05 4.71 30.08
CA LEU A 300 -22.73 5.01 30.61
C LEU A 300 -22.13 6.29 30.00
N PRO A 301 -21.39 7.07 30.79
CA PRO A 301 -20.75 8.28 30.33
C PRO A 301 -19.68 7.97 29.30
N LEU A 302 -19.62 8.77 28.24
CA LEU A 302 -18.57 8.66 27.24
C LEU A 302 -17.26 9.31 27.74
N PRO A 303 -16.09 8.74 27.41
CA PRO A 303 -14.80 9.23 27.87
C PRO A 303 -14.29 10.41 27.02
N GLU A 304 -15.10 11.46 26.89
CA GLU A 304 -14.78 12.61 26.04
C GLU A 304 -13.53 13.36 26.52
N LEU A 305 -13.37 13.47 27.85
CA LEU A 305 -12.22 14.13 28.48
C LEU A 305 -10.88 13.44 28.19
N LEU A 306 -10.89 12.18 27.77
CA LEU A 306 -9.69 11.42 27.47
C LEU A 306 -9.23 11.56 26.00
N LEU A 307 -10.05 12.10 25.11
CA LEU A 307 -9.74 12.23 23.68
C LEU A 307 -8.48 13.06 23.39
N PRO A 308 -8.18 14.15 24.13
CA PRO A 308 -6.95 14.90 23.92
C PRO A 308 -5.67 14.09 24.25
N ALA A 309 -5.75 13.07 25.12
CA ALA A 309 -4.64 12.21 25.49
C ALA A 309 -4.33 11.13 24.41
N LEU A 310 -5.23 10.92 23.45
CA LEU A 310 -5.02 9.97 22.39
C LEU A 310 -3.95 10.46 21.40
N PRO A 311 -3.03 9.59 20.97
CA PRO A 311 -2.02 9.96 20.01
C PRO A 311 -2.65 10.34 18.66
N ARG A 312 -2.50 11.58 18.25
CA ARG A 312 -2.90 12.03 16.92
C ARG A 312 -1.99 11.36 15.90
N ARG A 313 -2.56 10.60 14.98
CA ARG A 313 -1.78 10.03 13.90
C ARG A 313 -1.47 11.09 12.86
N HIS A 314 -0.20 11.36 12.67
CA HIS A 314 0.27 11.90 11.42
C HIS A 314 0.18 10.75 10.40
N GLY A 315 -0.96 10.59 9.76
CA GLY A 315 -1.13 9.58 8.72
C GLY A 315 -0.02 9.76 7.69
N ILE A 316 0.71 8.69 7.37
CA ILE A 316 1.62 8.71 6.23
C ILE A 316 0.75 9.03 5.02
N SER A 317 0.90 10.24 4.49
CA SER A 317 0.11 10.71 3.36
C SER A 317 0.18 9.65 2.26
N ARG A 318 -0.96 9.13 1.83
CA ARG A 318 -1.05 8.15 0.73
C ARG A 318 -0.30 8.62 -0.51
N ARG A 319 -0.20 9.95 -0.68
CA ARG A 319 0.60 10.60 -1.70
C ARG A 319 2.09 10.29 -1.54
N LYS A 320 2.64 10.31 -0.32
CA LYS A 320 4.04 9.93 -0.06
C LYS A 320 4.30 8.45 -0.38
N VAL A 321 3.37 7.58 0.00
CA VAL A 321 3.45 6.14 -0.30
C VAL A 321 3.39 5.91 -1.82
N PHE A 322 2.49 6.57 -2.52
CA PHE A 322 2.39 6.50 -3.98
C PHE A 322 3.71 6.93 -4.65
N TRP A 323 4.25 8.09 -4.28
CA TRP A 323 5.52 8.58 -4.83
C TRP A 323 6.70 7.67 -4.48
N GLY A 324 6.70 7.03 -3.31
CA GLY A 324 7.69 6.00 -2.95
C GLY A 324 7.66 4.81 -3.91
N TYR A 325 6.48 4.23 -4.15
CA TYR A 325 6.33 3.13 -5.11
C TYR A 325 6.57 3.55 -6.56
N ALA A 326 6.14 4.74 -6.97
CA ALA A 326 6.39 5.27 -8.29
C ALA A 326 7.89 5.51 -8.52
N GLY A 327 8.60 6.04 -7.53
CA GLY A 327 10.05 6.21 -7.56
C GLY A 327 10.81 4.88 -7.62
N LEU A 328 10.40 3.89 -6.82
CA LEU A 328 10.98 2.55 -6.85
C LEU A 328 10.77 1.89 -8.23
N LEU A 329 9.55 1.96 -8.76
CA LEU A 329 9.23 1.42 -10.07
C LEU A 329 10.06 2.11 -11.16
N GLY A 330 10.10 3.45 -11.17
CA GLY A 330 10.92 4.23 -12.08
C GLY A 330 12.41 3.88 -11.99
N GLY A 331 12.95 3.71 -10.79
CA GLY A 331 14.33 3.28 -10.55
C GLY A 331 14.63 1.90 -11.13
N ILE A 332 13.74 0.92 -10.95
CA ILE A 332 13.89 -0.43 -11.53
C ILE A 332 13.90 -0.36 -13.06
N PHE A 333 12.94 0.35 -13.67
CA PHE A 333 12.90 0.46 -15.13
C PHE A 333 14.09 1.23 -15.71
N LEU A 334 14.57 2.26 -15.00
CA LEU A 334 15.77 2.98 -15.38
C LEU A 334 17.01 2.07 -15.33
N ALA A 335 17.17 1.27 -14.28
CA ALA A 335 18.26 0.30 -14.17
C ALA A 335 18.22 -0.74 -15.31
N LEU A 336 17.02 -1.24 -15.64
CA LEU A 336 16.84 -2.15 -16.79
C LEU A 336 17.15 -1.47 -18.12
N ALA A 337 16.79 -0.20 -18.31
CA ALA A 337 17.12 0.57 -19.50
C ALA A 337 18.63 0.80 -19.61
N MET A 338 19.32 1.11 -18.51
CA MET A 338 20.77 1.23 -18.46
C MET A 338 21.45 -0.09 -18.80
N LEU A 339 20.98 -1.21 -18.27
CA LEU A 339 21.49 -2.53 -18.58
C LEU A 339 21.31 -2.86 -20.07
N ALA A 340 20.15 -2.60 -20.63
CA ALA A 340 19.88 -2.80 -22.05
C ALA A 340 20.75 -1.91 -22.93
N SER A 341 20.93 -0.65 -22.56
CA SER A 341 21.82 0.28 -23.25
C SER A 341 23.28 -0.19 -23.19
N TRP A 342 23.75 -0.66 -22.03
CA TRP A 342 25.07 -1.25 -21.87
C TRP A 342 25.26 -2.47 -22.77
N MET A 343 24.30 -3.40 -22.80
CA MET A 343 24.34 -4.59 -23.66
C MET A 343 24.41 -4.20 -25.16
N ASN A 344 23.62 -3.20 -25.57
CA ASN A 344 23.63 -2.72 -26.95
C ASN A 344 24.97 -2.08 -27.30
N ASN A 345 25.56 -1.30 -26.42
CA ASN A 345 26.90 -0.74 -26.62
C ASN A 345 27.97 -1.82 -26.71
N GLN A 346 27.93 -2.84 -25.88
CA GLN A 346 28.86 -3.98 -25.93
C GLN A 346 28.73 -4.75 -27.25
N ARG A 347 27.49 -4.94 -27.75
CA ARG A 347 27.26 -5.55 -29.07
C ARG A 347 27.82 -4.70 -30.20
N LEU A 348 27.62 -3.38 -30.14
CA LEU A 348 28.16 -2.45 -31.12
C LEU A 348 29.71 -2.54 -31.17
N ILE A 349 30.35 -2.46 -29.99
CA ILE A 349 31.83 -2.54 -29.90
C ILE A 349 32.32 -3.87 -30.43
N ARG A 350 31.70 -4.98 -30.12
CA ARG A 350 32.10 -6.31 -30.62
C ARG A 350 31.92 -6.40 -32.13
N ASN A 351 30.75 -5.99 -32.65
CA ASN A 351 30.49 -6.06 -34.10
C ASN A 351 31.48 -5.25 -34.88
N VAL A 352 31.77 -4.00 -34.48
CA VAL A 352 32.76 -3.14 -35.14
C VAL A 352 34.18 -3.75 -34.99
N GLY A 353 34.49 -4.28 -33.80
CA GLY A 353 35.77 -4.96 -33.56
C GLY A 353 35.95 -6.20 -34.43
N ASP A 354 34.92 -7.02 -34.59
CA ASP A 354 34.93 -8.21 -35.43
C ASP A 354 35.11 -7.83 -36.93
N HIS A 355 34.42 -6.78 -37.37
CA HIS A 355 34.61 -6.26 -38.77
C HIS A 355 36.01 -5.71 -39.00
N LEU A 356 36.57 -5.03 -37.99
CA LEU A 356 37.94 -4.51 -38.04
C LEU A 356 38.98 -5.65 -38.09
N ALA A 357 38.83 -6.67 -37.23
CA ALA A 357 39.68 -7.84 -37.17
C ALA A 357 39.64 -8.63 -38.49
N LEU A 358 38.42 -8.82 -39.02
CA LEU A 358 38.28 -9.48 -40.35
C LEU A 358 38.98 -8.71 -41.45
N TYR A 359 38.87 -7.38 -41.47
CA TYR A 359 39.54 -6.52 -42.44
C TYR A 359 41.07 -6.64 -42.34
N HIS A 360 41.64 -6.64 -41.14
CA HIS A 360 43.07 -6.80 -40.92
C HIS A 360 43.58 -8.21 -41.29
N GLN A 361 42.83 -9.26 -41.04
CA GLN A 361 43.19 -10.63 -41.43
C GLN A 361 43.25 -10.81 -42.96
N LEU A 362 42.44 -10.06 -43.68
CA LEU A 362 42.39 -10.06 -45.15
C LEU A 362 43.36 -9.04 -45.77
N SER A 363 44.16 -8.32 -44.99
CA SER A 363 45.15 -7.34 -45.46
C SER A 363 46.24 -8.04 -46.28
N GLY A 364 46.48 -7.59 -47.53
CA GLY A 364 47.44 -8.16 -48.45
C GLY A 364 46.87 -9.04 -49.56
N LYS A 365 45.59 -9.43 -49.55
CA LYS A 365 44.96 -10.23 -50.62
C LYS A 365 43.95 -9.39 -51.41
N PRO A 366 44.17 -9.12 -52.75
CA PRO A 366 43.16 -8.40 -53.54
C PRO A 366 42.06 -9.33 -54.02
N VAL A 367 41.11 -9.68 -53.11
CA VAL A 367 40.09 -10.64 -53.47
C VAL A 367 38.70 -10.07 -52.95
N GLU A 368 37.60 -10.47 -53.61
CA GLU A 368 36.23 -10.08 -53.28
C GLU A 368 35.92 -10.05 -51.78
N PRO A 369 36.37 -10.99 -50.91
CA PRO A 369 36.16 -10.93 -49.48
C PRO A 369 36.67 -9.65 -48.81
N LYS A 370 37.79 -9.08 -49.28
CA LYS A 370 38.33 -7.83 -48.73
C LYS A 370 37.47 -6.61 -49.08
N LEU A 371 36.92 -6.58 -50.31
CA LEU A 371 35.98 -5.53 -50.72
C LEU A 371 34.68 -5.57 -49.87
N HIS A 372 34.16 -6.75 -49.60
CA HIS A 372 33.00 -6.90 -48.72
C HIS A 372 33.30 -6.48 -47.29
N ALA A 373 34.46 -6.84 -46.73
CA ALA A 373 34.87 -6.41 -45.40
C ALA A 373 35.01 -4.88 -45.33
N GLN A 374 35.59 -4.27 -46.37
CA GLN A 374 35.72 -2.82 -46.48
C GLN A 374 34.35 -2.12 -46.59
N GLN A 375 33.41 -2.65 -47.39
CA GLN A 375 32.06 -2.10 -47.49
C GLN A 375 31.34 -2.11 -46.15
N ARG A 376 31.47 -3.20 -45.36
CA ARG A 376 30.92 -3.27 -44.01
C ARG A 376 31.54 -2.22 -43.09
N LEU A 377 32.87 -2.10 -43.11
CA LEU A 377 33.57 -1.13 -42.29
C LEU A 377 33.22 0.32 -42.66
N ARG A 378 33.04 0.62 -43.96
CA ARG A 378 32.52 1.91 -44.43
C ARG A 378 31.08 2.18 -43.96
N ALA A 379 30.23 1.16 -43.98
CA ALA A 379 28.86 1.28 -43.47
C ALA A 379 28.84 1.57 -41.96
N ASP A 380 29.70 0.89 -41.18
CA ASP A 380 29.88 1.15 -39.75
C ASP A 380 30.41 2.58 -39.50
N GLY A 381 31.42 3.03 -40.29
CA GLY A 381 31.93 4.40 -40.17
C GLY A 381 30.89 5.45 -40.51
N ALA A 382 30.12 5.27 -41.59
CA ALA A 382 29.03 6.18 -41.96
C ALA A 382 27.91 6.23 -40.90
N LEU A 383 27.60 5.10 -40.28
CA LEU A 383 26.62 5.01 -39.19
C LEU A 383 27.12 5.74 -37.95
N LEU A 384 28.38 5.58 -37.59
CA LEU A 384 28.99 6.26 -36.45
C LEU A 384 29.08 7.77 -36.68
N ASP A 385 29.41 8.22 -37.91
CA ASP A 385 29.45 9.64 -38.29
C ASP A 385 28.05 10.27 -38.31
N ASP A 386 27.02 9.55 -38.78
CA ASP A 386 25.64 10.03 -38.73
C ASP A 386 25.18 10.20 -37.25
N TRP A 387 25.57 9.29 -36.36
CA TRP A 387 25.26 9.44 -34.92
C TRP A 387 26.07 10.55 -34.26
N LEU A 388 27.26 10.85 -34.74
CA LEU A 388 28.03 12.00 -34.27
C LEU A 388 27.32 13.32 -34.60
N ARG A 389 26.73 13.41 -35.82
CA ARG A 389 26.05 14.62 -36.30
C ARG A 389 24.64 14.79 -35.82
N ARG A 390 23.86 13.72 -35.75
CA ARG A 390 22.42 13.75 -35.41
C ARG A 390 22.13 13.33 -33.98
N GLY A 391 23.13 12.82 -33.28
CA GLY A 391 22.97 12.22 -31.94
C GLY A 391 22.67 10.73 -32.04
N GLU A 392 23.14 9.98 -31.04
CA GLU A 392 22.95 8.56 -30.95
C GLU A 392 21.47 8.19 -30.65
N PRO A 393 20.95 7.06 -31.16
CA PRO A 393 19.62 6.55 -30.84
C PRO A 393 19.45 6.27 -29.34
N LEU A 394 18.23 6.40 -28.83
CA LEU A 394 17.90 6.20 -27.42
C LEU A 394 18.47 4.91 -26.83
N ARG A 395 18.49 3.82 -27.59
CA ARG A 395 19.01 2.50 -27.17
C ARG A 395 20.48 2.46 -26.79
N TYR A 396 21.30 3.46 -27.20
CA TYR A 396 22.72 3.59 -26.88
C TYR A 396 23.01 4.76 -25.94
N ARG A 397 22.04 5.66 -25.74
CA ARG A 397 22.16 6.87 -24.94
C ARG A 397 22.39 6.52 -23.44
N LEU A 398 21.86 7.17 -22.53
CA LEU A 398 21.99 6.98 -21.08
C LEU A 398 23.44 7.09 -20.56
N GLY A 399 24.30 7.86 -21.24
CA GLY A 399 25.68 8.10 -20.79
C GLY A 399 26.65 6.92 -20.96
N LEU A 400 26.24 5.82 -21.63
CA LEU A 400 27.04 4.61 -21.79
C LEU A 400 27.60 4.47 -23.22
N TYR A 401 27.31 5.42 -24.11
CA TYR A 401 27.76 5.37 -25.51
C TYR A 401 29.27 5.55 -25.62
N GLN A 402 29.96 4.54 -26.21
CA GLN A 402 31.38 4.53 -26.40
C GLN A 402 31.79 4.55 -27.91
N GLY A 403 30.82 4.76 -28.79
CA GLY A 403 31.06 4.79 -30.24
C GLY A 403 32.09 5.85 -30.68
N LEU A 404 32.18 6.96 -29.95
CA LEU A 404 33.20 8.00 -30.20
C LEU A 404 34.64 7.48 -30.18
N ARG A 405 34.90 6.40 -29.39
CA ARG A 405 36.25 5.78 -29.37
C ARG A 405 36.53 4.87 -30.57
N LEU A 406 35.47 4.43 -31.25
CA LEU A 406 35.58 3.56 -32.42
C LEU A 406 35.81 4.34 -33.71
N VAL A 407 35.35 5.59 -33.80
CA VAL A 407 35.47 6.44 -34.97
C VAL A 407 36.91 6.54 -35.45
N PRO A 408 37.93 6.94 -34.64
CA PRO A 408 39.29 7.07 -35.11
C PRO A 408 39.93 5.75 -35.55
N LEU A 409 39.49 4.61 -34.93
CA LEU A 409 39.98 3.29 -35.28
C LEU A 409 39.47 2.83 -36.65
N VAL A 410 38.22 3.13 -36.96
CA VAL A 410 37.60 2.82 -38.25
C VAL A 410 38.17 3.72 -39.34
N GLU A 411 38.37 5.02 -39.08
CA GLU A 411 38.95 5.98 -40.00
C GLU A 411 40.41 5.62 -40.32
N ALA A 412 41.22 5.26 -39.32
CA ALA A 412 42.59 4.81 -39.52
C ALA A 412 42.65 3.57 -40.42
N ALA A 413 41.78 2.58 -40.17
CA ALA A 413 41.73 1.37 -41.02
C ALA A 413 41.28 1.64 -42.46
N LEU A 414 40.40 2.63 -42.66
CA LEU A 414 39.94 3.04 -43.97
C LEU A 414 40.95 3.92 -44.71
N SER A 415 41.81 4.69 -44.01
CA SER A 415 42.86 5.53 -44.61
C SER A 415 44.07 4.72 -45.13
N ASP A 416 44.34 3.57 -44.54
CA ASP A 416 45.42 2.65 -44.98
C ASP A 416 45.09 1.88 -46.29
N TRP A 417 43.93 2.18 -46.88
CA TRP A 417 43.52 1.50 -48.11
C TRP A 417 44.06 2.11 -49.34
N ALA A 418 44.96 1.37 -50.08
CA ALA A 418 45.29 1.66 -51.41
C ALA A 418 44.20 1.15 -52.37
N PRO A 419 43.64 1.99 -53.27
CA PRO A 419 42.64 1.55 -54.23
C PRO A 419 43.20 0.39 -55.09
N PRO A 420 42.40 -0.64 -55.43
CA PRO A 420 42.84 -1.68 -56.30
C PRO A 420 43.23 -1.06 -57.64
N PRO A 421 44.33 -1.56 -58.31
CA PRO A 421 44.70 -1.07 -59.60
C PRO A 421 43.50 -1.19 -60.55
N PRO A 422 43.31 -0.20 -61.47
CA PRO A 422 42.18 -0.23 -62.38
C PRO A 422 42.27 -1.55 -63.21
N PRO A 423 41.11 -2.20 -63.43
CA PRO A 423 41.08 -3.44 -64.19
C PRO A 423 41.76 -3.19 -65.56
N PRO A 424 42.57 -4.14 -66.06
CA PRO A 424 43.25 -3.96 -67.35
C PRO A 424 42.19 -3.68 -68.42
N PRO A 425 42.47 -2.80 -69.39
CA PRO A 425 41.54 -2.43 -70.44
C PRO A 425 41.02 -3.68 -71.11
N VAL A 426 39.73 -3.95 -71.02
CA VAL A 426 39.11 -5.04 -71.78
C VAL A 426 39.19 -4.70 -73.23
N ILE A 427 40.13 -5.31 -73.92
CA ILE A 427 40.21 -5.27 -75.38
C ILE A 427 38.98 -5.99 -75.89
N LYS A 428 37.97 -5.22 -76.28
CA LYS A 428 36.83 -5.75 -77.04
C LYS A 428 37.32 -6.31 -78.33
N LYS A 429 37.60 -7.62 -78.38
CA LYS A 429 37.75 -8.35 -79.63
C LYS A 429 36.45 -8.23 -80.41
N ILE A 430 36.40 -7.39 -81.40
CA ILE A 430 35.31 -7.28 -82.34
C ILE A 430 35.28 -8.61 -83.10
N ILE A 431 34.46 -9.52 -82.74
CA ILE A 431 34.08 -10.67 -83.55
C ILE A 431 32.91 -10.20 -84.38
N GLN A 432 33.28 -9.93 -85.69
CA GLN A 432 32.26 -9.76 -86.72
C GLN A 432 31.50 -11.08 -86.88
N GLY A 433 30.22 -11.08 -86.53
CA GLY A 433 29.36 -12.20 -86.77
C GLY A 433 28.79 -12.20 -88.18
N PRO A 434 28.42 -13.35 -88.73
CA PRO A 434 27.70 -13.40 -90.02
C PRO A 434 26.20 -13.18 -89.86
N LYS A 435 25.69 -12.63 -90.97
CA LYS A 435 24.35 -12.14 -91.22
C LYS A 435 23.16 -13.13 -90.91
N THR A 436 22.17 -12.54 -90.40
CA THR A 436 20.72 -12.71 -90.69
C THR A 436 20.19 -13.99 -91.29
N ILE A 437 19.22 -14.59 -90.64
CA ILE A 437 17.99 -15.08 -91.31
C ILE A 437 16.79 -14.69 -90.42
N ARG A 438 15.91 -13.93 -91.10
CA ARG A 438 14.53 -13.59 -90.67
C ARG A 438 13.67 -14.82 -90.81
N LEU A 439 12.83 -15.12 -89.90
CA LEU A 439 11.63 -15.86 -90.14
C LEU A 439 10.49 -15.29 -89.28
N ASP A 440 9.54 -14.78 -90.03
CA ASP A 440 8.25 -14.22 -89.60
C ASP A 440 7.34 -15.32 -89.07
N SER A 441 6.43 -14.83 -88.26
CA SER A 441 5.06 -15.23 -88.17
C SER A 441 4.69 -16.48 -87.37
N MET A 442 3.73 -16.27 -86.53
CA MET A 442 2.35 -16.69 -86.28
C MET A 442 2.12 -16.83 -84.79
N SER A 443 1.43 -15.89 -84.19
CA SER A 443 -0.01 -15.80 -83.99
C SER A 443 -0.66 -17.09 -83.49
N LEU A 444 -1.44 -16.88 -82.51
CA LEU A 444 -2.70 -17.50 -82.21
C LEU A 444 -2.88 -18.29 -80.88
N PHE A 445 -3.91 -17.83 -80.30
CA PHE A 445 -4.93 -18.40 -79.40
C PHE A 445 -4.64 -18.25 -77.92
N ASP A 446 -5.30 -17.35 -77.28
CA ASP A 446 -6.76 -17.12 -76.95
C ASP A 446 -7.38 -18.21 -76.12
N SER A 447 -8.01 -17.70 -75.08
CA SER A 447 -9.24 -18.21 -74.52
C SER A 447 -9.22 -19.24 -73.37
N GLY A 448 -9.97 -18.82 -72.36
CA GLY A 448 -10.74 -19.71 -71.47
C GLY A 448 -10.62 -19.37 -70.01
N LYS A 449 -11.31 -18.35 -69.50
CA LYS A 449 -12.62 -18.37 -68.79
C LYS A 449 -12.94 -19.68 -68.07
N SER A 450 -13.08 -19.64 -66.78
CA SER A 450 -14.38 -19.59 -66.01
C SER A 450 -14.13 -20.22 -64.63
N VAL A 451 -14.49 -19.53 -63.55
CA VAL A 451 -15.79 -19.53 -62.86
C VAL A 451 -16.09 -20.82 -62.09
N LEU A 452 -16.28 -20.64 -60.84
CA LEU A 452 -17.30 -21.16 -59.90
C LEU A 452 -16.65 -21.48 -58.56
N LYS A 453 -16.98 -20.73 -57.53
CA LYS A 453 -18.18 -20.78 -56.65
C LYS A 453 -18.09 -21.80 -55.53
N ALA A 454 -18.07 -21.21 -54.31
CA ALA A 454 -19.00 -21.42 -53.22
C ALA A 454 -18.86 -22.69 -52.31
N GLY A 455 -18.84 -22.44 -51.06
CA GLY A 455 -19.73 -23.01 -50.05
C GLY A 455 -19.10 -24.03 -49.10
N SER A 456 -18.85 -23.63 -47.93
CA SER A 456 -19.55 -23.99 -46.69
C SER A 456 -18.96 -23.25 -45.53
#